data_66a8a1920e93e6b55aed2b48013246a6
#
_entry.id   66a8a1920e93e6b55aed2b48013246a6
#
_cell.length_a   1.000
_cell.length_b   1.000
_cell.length_c   1.000
_cell.angle_alpha   90.00
_cell.angle_beta   90.00
_cell.angle_gamma   90.00
#
_symmetry.space_group_name_H-M   'P 1'
#
loop_
_entity.id
_entity.type
_entity.pdbx_description
1 polymer ?
#
loop_
_entity_poly.entity_id
_entity_poly.type
_entity_poly.pdbx_seq_one_letter_code
_entity_poly.pdbx_strand_id
1 'polypeptide(L)'
;MRIYYNPKMAPADARGNFSKSPSKPRRFVEFLRSTPMWEHVQIVSDFAPVDRDLLRTAHTARYIDAFLTGEGDLCESSGLAWSPEFRDSVLLTNGALLAAVKDAVLNKTVTMAPVSGFHHAQPSRGNGFCTFSGQVIVANYLYHMAGLRGAWLDLDGHFGNSIEDSRAVIPDLNKAIPRNFNMNPAGEHRGYLEDLRFKVAVLDRAISEGHIDYVCFAHGADSHEWDDLGGQCTTAEWLEASRIVYDMLARHPQLPVTLALFGGYRDDHPESVLGLHAMDLGICLRKLFGTQIDYDAEVRKPLLRSMEVAHG
;
A
#
# COMPACT_ATOMS: atom_id res chain seq x y z
N MET A 1 -16.53 4.01 3.79
CA MET A 1 -15.09 3.89 4.15
C MET A 1 -14.36 5.20 3.89
N ARG A 2 -13.38 5.60 4.72
CA ARG A 2 -12.59 6.83 4.48
C ARG A 2 -11.33 6.53 3.67
N ILE A 3 -11.07 7.37 2.65
CA ILE A 3 -9.88 7.33 1.79
C ILE A 3 -9.10 8.62 1.99
N TYR A 4 -7.86 8.52 2.44
CA TYR A 4 -6.96 9.63 2.71
C TYR A 4 -6.21 10.02 1.45
N TYR A 5 -6.73 11.01 0.74
CA TYR A 5 -6.20 11.47 -0.53
C TYR A 5 -6.28 13.00 -0.65
N ASN A 6 -5.17 13.57 -1.08
CA ASN A 6 -5.08 14.97 -1.47
C ASN A 6 -4.48 15.05 -2.90
N PRO A 7 -5.00 15.88 -3.81
CA PRO A 7 -4.47 15.99 -5.17
C PRO A 7 -2.96 16.27 -5.26
N LYS A 8 -2.37 16.94 -4.25
CA LYS A 8 -0.94 17.20 -4.16
C LYS A 8 -0.08 15.95 -3.91
N MET A 9 -0.66 14.79 -3.57
CA MET A 9 0.05 13.51 -3.49
C MET A 9 0.53 13.00 -4.86
N ALA A 10 0.00 13.53 -5.96
CA ALA A 10 0.38 13.17 -7.31
C ALA A 10 0.92 14.41 -8.04
N PRO A 11 2.25 14.56 -8.19
CA PRO A 11 2.85 15.70 -8.87
C PRO A 11 2.40 15.74 -10.34
N ALA A 12 2.28 16.95 -10.88
CA ALA A 12 1.84 17.14 -12.27
C ALA A 12 2.90 16.64 -13.29
N ASP A 13 4.16 16.61 -12.88
CA ASP A 13 5.33 16.46 -13.75
C ASP A 13 6.05 15.11 -13.63
N ALA A 14 5.32 14.04 -13.40
CA ALA A 14 5.88 12.68 -13.39
C ALA A 14 6.26 12.13 -14.79
N ARG A 15 6.33 12.98 -15.81
CA ARG A 15 6.38 12.60 -17.23
C ARG A 15 7.68 11.92 -17.67
N GLY A 16 8.77 12.04 -16.94
CA GLY A 16 10.06 11.45 -17.30
C GLY A 16 10.40 10.14 -16.61
N ASN A 17 9.61 9.72 -15.64
CA ASN A 17 9.90 8.51 -14.86
C ASN A 17 9.42 7.24 -15.58
N PHE A 18 10.20 6.16 -15.49
CA PHE A 18 9.77 4.82 -15.90
C PHE A 18 8.51 4.43 -15.11
N SER A 19 8.58 4.49 -13.79
CA SER A 19 7.43 4.19 -12.96
C SER A 19 6.42 5.34 -12.93
N LYS A 20 5.16 5.04 -13.20
CA LYS A 20 4.03 5.98 -13.08
C LYS A 20 3.42 6.00 -11.67
N SER A 21 4.04 5.30 -10.71
CA SER A 21 3.59 5.23 -9.30
C SER A 21 3.28 6.60 -8.67
N PRO A 22 4.05 7.68 -8.91
CA PRO A 22 3.72 9.00 -8.37
C PRO A 22 2.36 9.55 -8.80
N SER A 23 1.85 9.16 -9.97
CA SER A 23 0.54 9.58 -10.47
C SER A 23 -0.62 8.68 -10.01
N LYS A 24 -0.33 7.49 -9.51
CA LYS A 24 -1.31 6.45 -9.16
C LYS A 24 -2.38 6.93 -8.16
N PRO A 25 -2.07 7.68 -7.09
CA PRO A 25 -3.10 8.16 -6.16
C PRO A 25 -4.21 8.95 -6.84
N ARG A 26 -3.85 9.88 -7.75
CA ARG A 26 -4.81 10.69 -8.51
C ARG A 26 -5.63 9.82 -9.45
N ARG A 27 -4.95 9.03 -10.27
CA ARG A 27 -5.59 8.17 -11.27
C ARG A 27 -6.57 7.18 -10.63
N PHE A 28 -6.20 6.59 -9.50
CA PHE A 28 -7.07 5.68 -8.78
C PHE A 28 -8.34 6.37 -8.26
N VAL A 29 -8.22 7.53 -7.63
CA VAL A 29 -9.39 8.27 -7.14
C VAL A 29 -10.27 8.76 -8.30
N GLU A 30 -9.68 9.20 -9.41
CA GLU A 30 -10.42 9.56 -10.62
C GLU A 30 -11.15 8.35 -11.22
N PHE A 31 -10.50 7.19 -11.27
CA PHE A 31 -11.11 5.94 -11.73
C PHE A 31 -12.29 5.52 -10.83
N LEU A 32 -12.12 5.58 -9.51
CA LEU A 32 -13.19 5.24 -8.56
C LEU A 32 -14.46 6.07 -8.75
N ARG A 33 -14.34 7.34 -9.18
CA ARG A 33 -15.49 8.21 -9.45
C ARG A 33 -16.42 7.67 -10.54
N SER A 34 -15.90 6.84 -11.42
CA SER A 34 -16.67 6.19 -12.49
C SER A 34 -17.21 4.82 -12.09
N THR A 35 -17.02 4.39 -10.85
CA THR A 35 -17.43 3.08 -10.34
C THR A 35 -18.51 3.20 -9.26
N PRO A 36 -19.32 2.13 -9.03
CA PRO A 36 -20.31 2.12 -7.95
C PRO A 36 -19.72 2.25 -6.55
N MET A 37 -18.40 1.94 -6.39
CA MET A 37 -17.73 2.07 -5.09
C MET A 37 -17.67 3.53 -4.61
N TRP A 38 -17.77 4.51 -5.51
CA TRP A 38 -17.68 5.93 -5.16
C TRP A 38 -18.71 6.36 -4.11
N GLU A 39 -19.91 5.83 -4.17
CA GLU A 39 -20.99 6.16 -3.21
C GLU A 39 -20.72 5.62 -1.79
N HIS A 40 -19.79 4.68 -1.64
CA HIS A 40 -19.46 4.03 -0.38
C HIS A 40 -18.14 4.53 0.24
N VAL A 41 -17.50 5.52 -0.38
CA VAL A 41 -16.24 6.08 0.08
C VAL A 41 -16.37 7.58 0.37
N GLN A 42 -15.58 8.04 1.33
CA GLN A 42 -15.45 9.45 1.68
C GLN A 42 -13.99 9.85 1.54
N ILE A 43 -13.72 10.87 0.73
CA ILE A 43 -12.37 11.42 0.60
C ILE A 43 -12.09 12.35 1.78
N VAL A 44 -10.97 12.08 2.47
CA VAL A 44 -10.40 12.95 3.49
C VAL A 44 -9.14 13.59 2.90
N SER A 45 -9.12 14.91 2.77
CA SER A 45 -8.01 15.66 2.15
C SER A 45 -7.24 16.54 3.13
N ASP A 46 -7.77 16.72 4.34
CA ASP A 46 -7.16 17.53 5.40
C ASP A 46 -6.31 16.64 6.31
N PHE A 47 -5.02 16.53 5.97
CA PHE A 47 -3.98 15.89 6.76
C PHE A 47 -2.62 16.54 6.46
N ALA A 48 -1.74 16.50 7.45
CA ALA A 48 -0.41 17.08 7.31
C ALA A 48 0.56 16.14 6.58
N PRO A 49 1.54 16.68 5.81
CA PRO A 49 2.71 15.92 5.40
C PRO A 49 3.51 15.46 6.62
N VAL A 50 4.32 14.42 6.47
CA VAL A 50 5.29 14.06 7.50
C VAL A 50 6.39 15.12 7.57
N ASP A 51 6.82 15.43 8.78
CA ASP A 51 7.92 16.34 9.04
C ASP A 51 9.27 15.59 9.14
N ARG A 52 10.34 16.37 9.32
CA ARG A 52 11.69 15.85 9.46
C ARG A 52 11.86 14.90 10.65
N ASP A 53 11.19 15.16 11.76
CA ASP A 53 11.33 14.35 12.98
C ASP A 53 10.67 12.98 12.79
N LEU A 54 9.52 12.93 12.13
CA LEU A 54 8.91 11.66 11.71
C LEU A 54 9.79 10.88 10.73
N LEU A 55 10.39 11.56 9.74
CA LEU A 55 11.33 10.89 8.81
C LEU A 55 12.54 10.30 9.55
N ARG A 56 13.06 10.95 10.59
CA ARG A 56 14.18 10.47 11.39
C ARG A 56 13.88 9.17 12.16
N THR A 57 12.63 8.83 12.35
CA THR A 57 12.26 7.54 12.97
C THR A 57 12.55 6.34 12.07
N ALA A 58 12.79 6.56 10.77
CA ALA A 58 13.02 5.52 9.78
C ALA A 58 14.30 5.70 8.95
N HIS A 59 14.80 6.94 8.85
CA HIS A 59 15.87 7.29 7.92
C HIS A 59 17.00 8.11 8.54
N THR A 60 18.19 8.01 7.95
CA THR A 60 19.37 8.78 8.37
C THR A 60 19.20 10.27 8.01
N ALA A 61 19.77 11.15 8.86
CA ALA A 61 19.72 12.59 8.64
C ALA A 61 20.30 12.99 7.27
N ARG A 62 21.43 12.38 6.87
CA ARG A 62 22.08 12.63 5.57
C ARG A 62 21.15 12.36 4.40
N TYR A 63 20.40 11.26 4.41
CA TYR A 63 19.48 10.92 3.35
C TYR A 63 18.27 11.88 3.33
N ILE A 64 17.71 12.16 4.50
CA ILE A 64 16.60 13.12 4.64
C ILE A 64 17.01 14.49 4.10
N ASP A 65 18.19 14.99 4.47
CA ASP A 65 18.67 16.29 4.03
C ASP A 65 18.85 16.35 2.51
N ALA A 66 19.52 15.35 1.92
CA ALA A 66 19.69 15.27 0.48
C ALA A 66 18.34 15.28 -0.25
N PHE A 67 17.34 14.52 0.23
CA PHE A 67 16.03 14.51 -0.40
C PHE A 67 15.26 15.83 -0.21
N LEU A 68 15.31 16.43 0.98
CA LEU A 68 14.59 17.68 1.24
C LEU A 68 15.17 18.87 0.47
N THR A 69 16.48 18.90 0.23
CA THR A 69 17.15 19.97 -0.53
C THR A 69 17.24 19.69 -2.04
N GLY A 70 17.17 18.43 -2.46
CA GLY A 70 17.42 18.01 -3.85
C GLY A 70 18.90 18.00 -4.22
N GLU A 71 19.79 17.89 -3.22
CA GLU A 71 21.24 17.94 -3.44
C GLU A 71 21.89 16.56 -3.34
N GLY A 72 22.78 16.27 -4.28
CA GLY A 72 23.56 15.04 -4.34
C GLY A 72 22.76 13.83 -4.82
N ASP A 73 23.46 12.71 -5.05
CA ASP A 73 22.90 11.50 -5.69
C ASP A 73 21.80 10.80 -4.88
N LEU A 74 21.72 11.07 -3.58
CA LEU A 74 20.74 10.43 -2.71
C LEU A 74 19.30 10.95 -2.94
N CYS A 75 19.12 12.15 -3.45
CA CYS A 75 17.78 12.71 -3.68
C CYS A 75 16.98 11.93 -4.73
N GLU A 76 17.66 11.28 -5.69
CA GLU A 76 17.07 10.45 -6.74
C GLU A 76 17.39 8.95 -6.57
N SER A 77 17.87 8.55 -5.41
CA SER A 77 18.26 7.15 -5.15
C SER A 77 17.12 6.14 -5.25
N SER A 78 15.87 6.59 -5.23
CA SER A 78 14.68 5.77 -5.51
C SER A 78 14.51 5.40 -6.99
N GLY A 79 15.29 6.04 -7.90
CA GLY A 79 15.11 5.90 -9.35
C GLY A 79 14.00 6.81 -9.92
N LEU A 80 13.50 7.75 -9.12
CA LEU A 80 12.53 8.76 -9.54
C LEU A 80 13.21 10.14 -9.58
N ALA A 81 12.94 10.91 -10.63
CA ALA A 81 13.48 12.25 -10.80
C ALA A 81 12.98 13.17 -9.69
N TRP A 82 13.89 13.94 -9.12
CA TRP A 82 13.57 14.87 -8.06
C TRP A 82 13.02 16.20 -8.62
N SER A 83 12.04 16.76 -7.93
CA SER A 83 11.56 18.13 -8.07
C SER A 83 10.98 18.58 -6.72
N PRO A 84 10.81 19.91 -6.50
CA PRO A 84 10.11 20.39 -5.30
C PRO A 84 8.70 19.83 -5.17
N GLU A 85 7.97 19.70 -6.26
CA GLU A 85 6.62 19.10 -6.29
C GLU A 85 6.65 17.63 -5.94
N PHE A 86 7.63 16.87 -6.45
CA PHE A 86 7.80 15.46 -6.10
C PHE A 86 8.16 15.31 -4.62
N ARG A 87 9.09 16.12 -4.09
CA ARG A 87 9.41 16.16 -2.66
C ARG A 87 8.15 16.35 -1.81
N ASP A 88 7.36 17.37 -2.11
CA ASP A 88 6.18 17.72 -1.34
C ASP A 88 5.10 16.62 -1.45
N SER A 89 4.99 15.97 -2.61
CA SER A 89 4.09 14.84 -2.82
C SER A 89 4.49 13.62 -1.99
N VAL A 90 5.79 13.32 -1.89
CA VAL A 90 6.31 12.20 -1.08
C VAL A 90 6.04 12.42 0.41
N LEU A 91 6.29 13.64 0.91
CA LEU A 91 6.00 13.97 2.31
C LEU A 91 4.51 13.84 2.61
N LEU A 92 3.66 14.31 1.71
CA LEU A 92 2.21 14.24 1.85
C LEU A 92 1.68 12.81 1.71
N THR A 93 2.27 11.98 0.84
CA THR A 93 1.92 10.56 0.66
C THR A 93 2.20 9.76 1.94
N ASN A 94 3.34 10.00 2.60
CA ASN A 94 3.63 9.43 3.91
C ASN A 94 2.66 9.94 4.98
N GLY A 95 2.29 11.23 4.92
CA GLY A 95 1.30 11.84 5.80
C GLY A 95 -0.09 11.21 5.64
N ALA A 96 -0.49 10.89 4.40
CA ALA A 96 -1.75 10.21 4.11
C ALA A 96 -1.82 8.82 4.77
N LEU A 97 -0.74 8.04 4.64
CA LEU A 97 -0.67 6.73 5.28
C LEU A 97 -0.76 6.85 6.81
N LEU A 98 0.01 7.77 7.41
CA LEU A 98 0.00 7.98 8.85
C LEU A 98 -1.39 8.42 9.34
N ALA A 99 -2.05 9.34 8.63
CA ALA A 99 -3.39 9.81 8.99
C ALA A 99 -4.42 8.69 8.86
N ALA A 100 -4.36 7.88 7.79
CA ALA A 100 -5.25 6.75 7.58
C ALA A 100 -5.12 5.71 8.70
N VAL A 101 -3.88 5.33 9.06
CA VAL A 101 -3.66 4.34 10.13
C VAL A 101 -4.07 4.88 11.50
N LYS A 102 -3.79 6.15 11.80
CA LYS A 102 -4.27 6.79 13.05
C LYS A 102 -5.78 6.79 13.16
N ASP A 103 -6.47 7.08 12.06
CA ASP A 103 -7.92 7.04 12.00
C ASP A 103 -8.47 5.62 12.18
N ALA A 104 -7.86 4.63 11.50
CA ALA A 104 -8.23 3.23 11.67
C ALA A 104 -8.10 2.79 13.14
N VAL A 105 -6.98 3.13 13.79
CA VAL A 105 -6.72 2.80 15.19
C VAL A 105 -7.70 3.49 16.13
N LEU A 106 -7.94 4.79 15.94
CA LEU A 106 -8.82 5.58 16.81
C LEU A 106 -10.28 5.10 16.75
N ASN A 107 -10.74 4.79 15.54
CA ASN A 107 -12.15 4.45 15.30
C ASN A 107 -12.40 2.94 15.14
N LYS A 108 -11.37 2.11 15.27
CA LYS A 108 -11.43 0.64 15.10
C LYS A 108 -12.14 0.26 13.81
N THR A 109 -11.65 0.77 12.71
CA THR A 109 -12.29 0.68 11.40
C THR A 109 -11.29 0.38 10.29
N VAL A 110 -11.81 0.24 9.08
CA VAL A 110 -11.01 0.11 7.86
C VAL A 110 -10.92 1.47 7.16
N THR A 111 -9.69 1.87 6.84
CA THR A 111 -9.37 3.07 6.07
C THR A 111 -8.53 2.71 4.86
N MET A 112 -8.30 3.68 3.97
CA MET A 112 -7.40 3.52 2.84
C MET A 112 -6.55 4.76 2.65
N ALA A 113 -5.28 4.57 2.34
CA ALA A 113 -4.43 5.56 1.70
C ALA A 113 -4.03 5.01 0.32
N PRO A 114 -4.42 5.65 -0.80
CA PRO A 114 -4.11 5.16 -2.15
C PRO A 114 -2.66 5.44 -2.50
N VAL A 115 -1.74 4.86 -1.75
CA VAL A 115 -0.30 5.14 -1.78
C VAL A 115 0.50 3.93 -2.26
N SER A 116 1.70 4.19 -2.74
CA SER A 116 2.70 3.19 -3.12
C SER A 116 4.11 3.75 -2.89
N GLY A 117 5.14 2.93 -3.06
CA GLY A 117 6.51 3.40 -3.02
C GLY A 117 7.13 3.48 -1.63
N PHE A 118 6.85 2.53 -0.75
CA PHE A 118 7.40 2.46 0.61
C PHE A 118 8.31 1.26 0.87
N HIS A 119 8.00 0.10 0.32
CA HIS A 119 8.48 -1.19 0.81
C HIS A 119 9.91 -1.57 0.39
N HIS A 120 10.54 -0.78 -0.48
CA HIS A 120 11.95 -0.92 -0.83
C HIS A 120 12.85 0.18 -0.26
N ALA A 121 12.28 1.24 0.34
CA ALA A 121 13.07 2.33 0.91
C ALA A 121 13.94 1.85 2.08
N GLN A 122 15.24 2.09 1.98
CA GLN A 122 16.24 1.71 2.98
C GLN A 122 16.47 2.85 3.99
N PRO A 123 17.06 2.58 5.16
CA PRO A 123 17.34 3.64 6.14
C PRO A 123 18.18 4.80 5.62
N SER A 124 19.09 4.56 4.68
CA SER A 124 20.06 5.55 4.19
C SER A 124 19.88 5.98 2.73
N ARG A 125 18.87 5.43 2.02
CA ARG A 125 18.59 5.75 0.62
C ARG A 125 17.22 5.25 0.18
N GLY A 126 16.70 5.83 -0.90
CA GLY A 126 15.59 5.25 -1.65
C GLY A 126 16.03 4.05 -2.51
N ASN A 127 15.10 3.22 -2.92
CA ASN A 127 15.32 2.08 -3.81
C ASN A 127 14.00 1.65 -4.45
N GLY A 128 14.03 1.04 -5.66
CA GLY A 128 12.86 0.42 -6.28
C GLY A 128 11.62 1.32 -6.33
N PHE A 129 11.76 2.57 -6.76
CA PHE A 129 10.71 3.61 -6.80
C PHE A 129 10.13 3.98 -5.42
N CYS A 130 10.77 3.53 -4.33
CA CYS A 130 10.39 3.83 -2.95
C CYS A 130 11.34 4.86 -2.35
N THR A 131 10.83 6.03 -2.00
CA THR A 131 11.64 7.12 -1.45
C THR A 131 11.80 6.99 0.06
N PHE A 132 10.73 7.06 0.82
CA PHE A 132 10.74 6.87 2.28
C PHE A 132 9.88 5.69 2.69
N SER A 133 10.28 5.01 3.77
CA SER A 133 9.53 3.89 4.33
C SER A 133 8.36 4.35 5.19
N GLY A 134 7.21 4.60 4.57
CA GLY A 134 5.99 4.88 5.30
C GLY A 134 5.62 3.79 6.29
N GLN A 135 5.99 2.54 5.99
CA GLN A 135 5.78 1.38 6.84
C GLN A 135 6.51 1.53 8.19
N VAL A 136 7.81 1.86 8.15
CA VAL A 136 8.64 2.03 9.35
C VAL A 136 8.25 3.29 10.12
N ILE A 137 7.97 4.41 9.41
CA ILE A 137 7.53 5.67 10.02
C ILE A 137 6.25 5.44 10.84
N VAL A 138 5.23 4.84 10.23
CA VAL A 138 3.94 4.59 10.90
C VAL A 138 4.09 3.64 12.08
N ALA A 139 4.85 2.55 11.90
CA ALA A 139 5.03 1.56 12.95
C ALA A 139 5.73 2.14 14.17
N ASN A 140 6.84 2.87 13.96
CA ASN A 140 7.55 3.52 15.06
C ASN A 140 6.69 4.58 15.74
N TYR A 141 5.97 5.40 14.98
CA TYR A 141 5.07 6.40 15.54
C TYR A 141 4.04 5.75 16.48
N LEU A 142 3.32 4.73 16.03
CA LEU A 142 2.28 4.08 16.82
C LEU A 142 2.84 3.32 18.02
N TYR A 143 4.00 2.70 17.86
CA TYR A 143 4.64 2.02 18.96
C TYR A 143 5.09 3.00 20.07
N HIS A 144 5.76 4.09 19.71
CA HIS A 144 6.22 5.09 20.67
C HIS A 144 5.07 5.87 21.34
N MET A 145 3.98 6.14 20.60
CA MET A 145 2.85 6.88 21.13
C MET A 145 1.91 6.04 22.00
N ALA A 146 1.74 4.76 21.68
CA ALA A 146 0.69 3.93 22.30
C ALA A 146 1.10 2.46 22.55
N GLY A 147 2.35 2.07 22.27
CA GLY A 147 2.82 0.69 22.41
C GLY A 147 2.21 -0.29 21.41
N LEU A 148 1.57 0.19 20.34
CA LEU A 148 0.85 -0.65 19.39
C LEU A 148 1.79 -1.40 18.45
N ARG A 149 1.47 -2.66 18.19
CA ARG A 149 2.22 -3.58 17.32
C ARG A 149 1.46 -3.82 16.04
N GLY A 150 2.10 -3.56 14.92
CA GLY A 150 1.52 -3.72 13.60
C GLY A 150 1.96 -4.97 12.86
N ALA A 151 1.13 -5.42 11.92
CA ALA A 151 1.53 -6.33 10.87
C ALA A 151 1.37 -5.68 9.50
N TRP A 152 2.32 -5.96 8.61
CA TRP A 152 2.26 -5.61 7.20
C TRP A 152 2.03 -6.88 6.39
N LEU A 153 0.88 -6.95 5.74
CA LEU A 153 0.55 -7.96 4.75
C LEU A 153 0.69 -7.33 3.38
N ASP A 154 1.76 -7.67 2.69
CA ASP A 154 2.24 -7.03 1.47
C ASP A 154 2.20 -8.04 0.33
N LEU A 155 1.21 -7.88 -0.54
CA LEU A 155 0.95 -8.72 -1.72
C LEU A 155 1.44 -8.05 -3.01
N ASP A 156 2.42 -7.15 -2.90
CA ASP A 156 3.19 -6.66 -4.05
C ASP A 156 3.96 -7.81 -4.72
N GLY A 157 4.20 -7.71 -6.02
CA GLY A 157 4.96 -8.70 -6.77
C GLY A 157 6.43 -8.84 -6.34
N HIS A 158 6.93 -7.90 -5.53
CA HIS A 158 8.30 -7.86 -5.04
C HIS A 158 8.33 -7.98 -3.52
N PHE A 159 9.38 -8.63 -3.00
CA PHE A 159 9.56 -8.72 -1.55
C PHE A 159 9.84 -7.34 -0.95
N GLY A 160 8.99 -6.91 -0.01
CA GLY A 160 9.12 -5.65 0.72
C GLY A 160 10.25 -5.69 1.74
N ASN A 161 11.48 -5.35 1.32
CA ASN A 161 12.69 -5.44 2.15
C ASN A 161 12.86 -4.28 3.14
N SER A 162 12.13 -3.18 3.00
CA SER A 162 12.30 -1.97 3.80
C SER A 162 12.27 -2.22 5.32
N ILE A 163 11.31 -3.01 5.78
CA ILE A 163 11.17 -3.35 7.20
C ILE A 163 12.38 -4.17 7.67
N GLU A 164 12.76 -5.20 6.90
CA GLU A 164 13.88 -6.08 7.26
C GLU A 164 15.22 -5.33 7.28
N ASP A 165 15.47 -4.48 6.27
CA ASP A 165 16.69 -3.66 6.20
C ASP A 165 16.77 -2.64 7.34
N SER A 166 15.61 -2.20 7.85
CA SER A 166 15.54 -1.24 8.95
C SER A 166 15.74 -1.86 10.33
N ARG A 167 15.51 -3.17 10.51
CA ARG A 167 15.58 -3.85 11.81
C ARG A 167 16.95 -3.77 12.49
N ALA A 168 18.02 -3.68 11.71
CA ALA A 168 19.39 -3.60 12.25
C ALA A 168 19.74 -2.22 12.81
N VAL A 169 19.03 -1.16 12.34
CA VAL A 169 19.41 0.23 12.62
C VAL A 169 18.34 1.01 13.37
N ILE A 170 17.10 0.52 13.39
CA ILE A 170 15.97 1.14 14.11
C ILE A 170 15.68 0.33 15.39
N PRO A 171 15.98 0.86 16.58
CA PRO A 171 16.03 0.07 17.83
C PRO A 171 14.75 -0.66 18.19
N ASP A 172 13.59 -0.02 18.06
CA ASP A 172 12.32 -0.58 18.51
C ASP A 172 11.47 -1.23 17.42
N LEU A 173 11.98 -1.28 16.19
CA LEU A 173 11.20 -1.79 15.06
C LEU A 173 10.79 -3.25 15.25
N ASN A 174 11.60 -4.08 15.89
CA ASN A 174 11.22 -5.46 16.24
C ASN A 174 10.09 -5.56 17.26
N LYS A 175 9.82 -4.49 18.00
CA LYS A 175 8.67 -4.39 18.91
C LYS A 175 7.46 -3.81 18.18
N ALA A 176 7.69 -2.77 17.36
CA ALA A 176 6.65 -2.10 16.57
C ALA A 176 6.06 -3.01 15.47
N ILE A 177 6.91 -3.76 14.78
CA ILE A 177 6.53 -4.82 13.84
C ILE A 177 7.27 -6.09 14.29
N PRO A 178 6.64 -6.99 15.05
CA PRO A 178 7.29 -8.21 15.51
C PRO A 178 7.84 -9.04 14.33
N ARG A 179 8.87 -9.83 14.58
CA ARG A 179 9.44 -10.70 13.54
C ARG A 179 8.35 -11.61 12.98
N ASN A 180 8.39 -11.88 11.69
CA ASN A 180 7.39 -12.63 10.90
C ASN A 180 6.11 -11.86 10.54
N PHE A 181 5.96 -10.59 10.92
CA PHE A 181 4.81 -9.76 10.54
C PHE A 181 5.13 -8.68 9.49
N ASN A 182 6.23 -8.83 8.77
CA ASN A 182 6.43 -8.35 7.41
C ASN A 182 6.15 -9.53 6.47
N MET A 183 4.91 -9.64 6.01
CA MET A 183 4.36 -10.85 5.40
C MET A 183 4.18 -10.65 3.90
N ASN A 184 5.06 -11.26 3.11
CA ASN A 184 5.02 -11.22 1.65
C ASN A 184 4.83 -12.66 1.15
N PRO A 185 3.72 -12.99 0.48
CA PRO A 185 3.54 -14.31 -0.12
C PRO A 185 4.61 -14.60 -1.17
N ALA A 186 5.06 -15.84 -1.22
CA ALA A 186 6.07 -16.31 -2.15
C ALA A 186 5.52 -17.38 -3.09
N GLY A 187 6.22 -17.59 -4.21
CA GLY A 187 5.83 -18.56 -5.23
C GLY A 187 4.91 -17.95 -6.30
N GLU A 188 4.35 -18.83 -7.12
CA GLU A 188 3.49 -18.47 -8.25
C GLU A 188 2.20 -19.31 -8.20
N HIS A 189 1.13 -18.78 -8.74
CA HIS A 189 -0.16 -19.47 -8.91
C HIS A 189 -0.64 -20.15 -7.62
N ARG A 190 -0.87 -21.45 -7.69
CA ARG A 190 -1.32 -22.23 -6.55
C ARG A 190 -0.37 -22.13 -5.35
N GLY A 191 0.94 -22.15 -5.59
CA GLY A 191 1.95 -22.03 -4.53
C GLY A 191 1.88 -20.68 -3.80
N TYR A 192 1.66 -19.60 -4.53
CA TYR A 192 1.43 -18.27 -3.96
C TYR A 192 0.19 -18.25 -3.04
N LEU A 193 -0.94 -18.81 -3.48
CA LEU A 193 -2.16 -18.85 -2.67
C LEU A 193 -2.02 -19.77 -1.44
N GLU A 194 -1.27 -20.88 -1.54
CA GLU A 194 -1.00 -21.77 -0.41
C GLU A 194 -0.15 -21.07 0.65
N ASP A 195 0.91 -20.36 0.24
CA ASP A 195 1.75 -19.57 1.15
C ASP A 195 0.97 -18.40 1.77
N LEU A 196 0.13 -17.71 0.98
CA LEU A 196 -0.75 -16.67 1.49
C LEU A 196 -1.69 -17.22 2.58
N ARG A 197 -2.35 -18.35 2.35
CA ARG A 197 -3.23 -18.96 3.35
C ARG A 197 -2.50 -19.31 4.63
N PHE A 198 -1.28 -19.83 4.51
CA PHE A 198 -0.44 -20.08 5.68
C PHE A 198 -0.14 -18.80 6.47
N LYS A 199 0.32 -17.74 5.78
CA LYS A 199 0.63 -16.45 6.40
C LYS A 199 -0.61 -15.82 7.05
N VAL A 200 -1.73 -15.84 6.35
CA VAL A 200 -3.02 -15.35 6.88
C VAL A 200 -3.46 -16.11 8.12
N ALA A 201 -3.27 -17.43 8.16
CA ALA A 201 -3.59 -18.23 9.36
C ALA A 201 -2.68 -17.87 10.57
N VAL A 202 -1.39 -17.60 10.32
CA VAL A 202 -0.46 -17.11 11.35
C VAL A 202 -0.88 -15.74 11.86
N LEU A 203 -1.26 -14.83 10.96
CA LEU A 203 -1.74 -13.49 11.32
C LEU A 203 -3.05 -13.54 12.10
N ASP A 204 -4.03 -14.33 11.66
CA ASP A 204 -5.32 -14.54 12.33
C ASP A 204 -5.16 -14.99 13.79
N ARG A 205 -4.26 -15.96 13.99
CA ARG A 205 -3.91 -16.42 15.33
C ARG A 205 -3.27 -15.32 16.17
N ALA A 206 -2.30 -14.59 15.64
CA ALA A 206 -1.61 -13.54 16.37
C ALA A 206 -2.55 -12.38 16.76
N ILE A 207 -3.51 -12.04 15.89
CA ILE A 207 -4.58 -11.07 16.21
C ILE A 207 -5.45 -11.61 17.34
N SER A 208 -5.91 -12.85 17.25
CA SER A 208 -6.77 -13.49 18.26
C SER A 208 -6.08 -13.60 19.63
N GLU A 209 -4.77 -13.79 19.66
CA GLU A 209 -3.95 -13.84 20.88
C GLU A 209 -3.54 -12.44 21.40
N GLY A 210 -3.95 -11.37 20.71
CA GLY A 210 -3.63 -9.98 21.09
C GLY A 210 -2.14 -9.62 20.90
N HIS A 211 -1.44 -10.26 19.97
CA HIS A 211 -0.05 -9.99 19.65
C HIS A 211 0.09 -8.91 18.57
N ILE A 212 -0.97 -8.64 17.80
CA ILE A 212 -1.05 -7.63 16.74
C ILE A 212 -2.25 -6.74 17.03
N ASP A 213 -2.04 -5.43 17.01
CA ASP A 213 -3.01 -4.41 17.39
C ASP A 213 -3.63 -3.72 16.16
N TYR A 214 -2.95 -3.75 14.98
CA TYR A 214 -3.46 -3.24 13.70
C TYR A 214 -2.79 -3.93 12.52
N VAL A 215 -3.43 -3.86 11.35
CA VAL A 215 -2.91 -4.43 10.10
C VAL A 215 -2.88 -3.36 9.01
N CYS A 216 -1.76 -3.28 8.28
CA CYS A 216 -1.68 -2.59 7.01
C CYS A 216 -1.65 -3.65 5.90
N PHE A 217 -2.59 -3.53 4.97
CA PHE A 217 -2.72 -4.45 3.86
C PHE A 217 -2.45 -3.70 2.55
N ALA A 218 -1.40 -4.10 1.86
CA ALA A 218 -1.04 -3.60 0.54
C ALA A 218 -1.23 -4.71 -0.50
N HIS A 219 -2.00 -4.44 -1.54
CA HIS A 219 -2.22 -5.38 -2.62
C HIS A 219 -1.74 -4.80 -3.94
N GLY A 220 -0.47 -5.08 -4.27
CA GLY A 220 0.15 -4.64 -5.52
C GLY A 220 -0.52 -5.29 -6.74
N ALA A 221 -0.85 -4.49 -7.74
CA ALA A 221 -1.37 -5.01 -9.00
C ALA A 221 -0.26 -5.68 -9.85
N ASP A 222 1.00 -5.49 -9.48
CA ASP A 222 2.16 -6.11 -10.13
C ASP A 222 2.31 -7.61 -9.85
N SER A 223 1.68 -8.13 -8.80
CA SER A 223 1.57 -9.58 -8.63
C SER A 223 0.67 -10.27 -9.68
N HIS A 224 -0.04 -9.50 -10.52
CA HIS A 224 -0.85 -10.02 -11.63
C HIS A 224 0.02 -10.45 -12.83
N GLU A 225 -0.34 -11.58 -13.47
CA GLU A 225 0.41 -12.22 -14.58
C GLU A 225 0.68 -11.33 -15.81
N TRP A 226 -0.07 -10.24 -15.98
CA TRP A 226 0.09 -9.31 -17.08
C TRP A 226 0.78 -8.01 -16.70
N ASP A 227 1.39 -7.94 -15.53
CA ASP A 227 2.18 -6.77 -15.16
C ASP A 227 3.59 -6.83 -15.76
N ASP A 228 4.17 -5.68 -16.05
CA ASP A 228 5.48 -5.56 -16.68
C ASP A 228 6.66 -5.98 -15.77
N LEU A 229 6.46 -5.98 -14.46
CA LEU A 229 7.51 -6.23 -13.48
C LEU A 229 7.23 -7.36 -12.49
N GLY A 230 6.08 -8.02 -12.59
CA GLY A 230 5.68 -9.07 -11.67
C GLY A 230 5.15 -10.33 -12.37
N GLY A 231 4.04 -10.92 -11.89
CA GLY A 231 3.41 -12.01 -12.60
C GLY A 231 3.13 -13.29 -11.82
N GLN A 232 2.86 -13.21 -10.52
CA GLN A 232 2.64 -14.40 -9.69
C GLN A 232 1.25 -15.01 -9.82
N CYS A 233 0.24 -14.21 -10.21
CA CYS A 233 -1.17 -14.60 -10.15
C CYS A 233 -1.93 -14.32 -11.44
N THR A 234 -2.78 -15.25 -11.86
CA THR A 234 -3.87 -14.96 -12.80
C THR A 234 -4.87 -14.00 -12.17
N THR A 235 -5.75 -13.39 -12.97
CA THR A 235 -6.83 -12.53 -12.45
C THR A 235 -7.67 -13.24 -11.39
N ALA A 236 -8.00 -14.52 -11.61
CA ALA A 236 -8.82 -15.30 -10.68
C ALA A 236 -8.10 -15.52 -9.34
N GLU A 237 -6.81 -15.82 -9.38
CA GLU A 237 -5.96 -16.02 -8.20
C GLU A 237 -5.71 -14.70 -7.45
N TRP A 238 -5.49 -13.61 -8.17
CA TRP A 238 -5.32 -12.29 -7.58
C TRP A 238 -6.56 -11.85 -6.77
N LEU A 239 -7.75 -12.06 -7.35
CA LEU A 239 -9.02 -11.79 -6.66
C LEU A 239 -9.29 -12.79 -5.51
N GLU A 240 -8.84 -14.03 -5.65
CA GLU A 240 -8.92 -15.01 -4.55
C GLU A 240 -8.00 -14.60 -3.39
N ALA A 241 -6.82 -14.04 -3.67
CA ALA A 241 -5.94 -13.48 -2.65
C ALA A 241 -6.65 -12.39 -1.83
N SER A 242 -7.34 -11.45 -2.48
CA SER A 242 -8.19 -10.46 -1.80
C SER A 242 -9.23 -11.13 -0.90
N ARG A 243 -9.94 -12.14 -1.40
CA ARG A 243 -10.98 -12.83 -0.61
C ARG A 243 -10.41 -13.52 0.62
N ILE A 244 -9.27 -14.22 0.49
CA ILE A 244 -8.58 -14.89 1.60
C ILE A 244 -8.29 -13.87 2.72
N VAL A 245 -7.76 -12.71 2.37
CA VAL A 245 -7.42 -11.67 3.34
C VAL A 245 -8.68 -11.08 3.98
N TYR A 246 -9.66 -10.66 3.18
CA TYR A 246 -10.86 -10.02 3.73
C TYR A 246 -11.77 -11.00 4.49
N ASP A 247 -11.78 -12.28 4.15
CA ASP A 247 -12.47 -13.29 4.94
C ASP A 247 -11.83 -13.50 6.33
N MET A 248 -10.52 -13.36 6.44
CA MET A 248 -9.83 -13.35 7.73
C MET A 248 -10.16 -12.06 8.51
N LEU A 249 -10.03 -10.90 7.88
CA LEU A 249 -10.30 -9.61 8.53
C LEU A 249 -11.75 -9.48 9.01
N ALA A 250 -12.71 -10.06 8.30
CA ALA A 250 -14.12 -10.08 8.70
C ALA A 250 -14.37 -10.81 10.03
N ARG A 251 -13.47 -11.72 10.45
CA ARG A 251 -13.54 -12.36 11.78
C ARG A 251 -13.11 -11.43 12.91
N HIS A 252 -12.47 -10.30 12.59
CA HIS A 252 -11.94 -9.32 13.55
C HIS A 252 -12.53 -7.92 13.32
N PRO A 253 -13.84 -7.70 13.53
CA PRO A 253 -14.53 -6.47 13.12
C PRO A 253 -14.07 -5.21 13.86
N GLN A 254 -13.30 -5.35 14.94
CA GLN A 254 -12.75 -4.23 15.72
C GLN A 254 -11.24 -4.03 15.46
N LEU A 255 -10.64 -4.81 14.57
CA LEU A 255 -9.24 -4.67 14.20
C LEU A 255 -9.08 -3.41 13.32
N PRO A 256 -8.20 -2.48 13.67
CA PRO A 256 -7.82 -1.40 12.79
C PRO A 256 -7.11 -1.93 11.53
N VAL A 257 -7.59 -1.55 10.35
CA VAL A 257 -6.99 -1.95 9.08
C VAL A 257 -6.80 -0.73 8.18
N THR A 258 -5.66 -0.65 7.52
CA THR A 258 -5.41 0.36 6.49
C THR A 258 -4.98 -0.30 5.19
N LEU A 259 -5.66 0.04 4.10
CA LEU A 259 -5.37 -0.45 2.76
C LEU A 259 -4.39 0.49 2.06
N ALA A 260 -3.49 -0.08 1.24
CA ALA A 260 -2.59 0.63 0.34
C ALA A 260 -2.55 -0.06 -1.03
N LEU A 261 -2.17 0.68 -2.09
CA LEU A 261 -2.16 0.14 -3.46
C LEU A 261 -0.88 -0.63 -3.78
N PHE A 262 0.28 -0.05 -3.48
CA PHE A 262 1.63 -0.52 -3.84
C PHE A 262 1.83 -0.69 -5.36
N GLY A 263 2.53 -1.74 -5.81
CA GLY A 263 2.94 -1.94 -7.20
C GLY A 263 1.83 -1.95 -8.25
N GLY A 264 2.24 -2.12 -9.48
CA GLY A 264 1.43 -2.11 -10.69
C GLY A 264 2.02 -1.15 -11.71
N TYR A 265 2.64 -1.71 -12.77
CA TYR A 265 3.54 -1.00 -13.69
C TYR A 265 3.10 -1.10 -15.15
N ARG A 266 2.08 -1.88 -15.46
CA ARG A 266 1.60 -2.05 -16.81
C ARG A 266 1.28 -0.71 -17.47
N ASP A 267 2.03 -0.36 -18.52
CA ASP A 267 1.99 0.96 -19.17
C ASP A 267 1.13 0.97 -20.44
N ASP A 268 1.02 -0.16 -21.13
CA ASP A 268 0.20 -0.31 -22.34
C ASP A 268 -1.31 -0.32 -22.02
N HIS A 269 -1.70 -0.80 -20.84
CA HIS A 269 -3.09 -0.84 -20.39
C HIS A 269 -3.22 -0.44 -18.91
N PRO A 270 -2.92 0.82 -18.57
CA PRO A 270 -2.85 1.26 -17.18
C PRO A 270 -4.20 1.21 -16.43
N GLU A 271 -5.33 1.19 -17.14
CA GLU A 271 -6.67 1.00 -16.56
C GLU A 271 -6.82 -0.38 -15.92
N SER A 272 -6.10 -1.40 -16.37
CA SER A 272 -6.12 -2.73 -15.75
C SER A 272 -5.56 -2.71 -14.33
N VAL A 273 -4.49 -1.95 -14.09
CA VAL A 273 -3.93 -1.73 -12.75
C VAL A 273 -4.97 -1.08 -11.83
N LEU A 274 -5.62 -0.02 -12.30
CA LEU A 274 -6.64 0.70 -11.53
C LEU A 274 -7.87 -0.17 -11.28
N GLY A 275 -8.25 -0.97 -12.26
CA GLY A 275 -9.36 -1.91 -12.16
C GLY A 275 -9.13 -3.02 -11.16
N LEU A 276 -7.92 -3.60 -11.11
CA LEU A 276 -7.54 -4.58 -10.07
C LEU A 276 -7.69 -3.98 -8.68
N HIS A 277 -7.10 -2.81 -8.43
CA HIS A 277 -7.25 -2.11 -7.15
C HIS A 277 -8.71 -1.75 -6.82
N ALA A 278 -9.51 -1.37 -7.81
CA ALA A 278 -10.93 -1.09 -7.59
C ALA A 278 -11.73 -2.37 -7.26
N MET A 279 -11.40 -3.50 -7.88
CA MET A 279 -12.02 -4.80 -7.54
C MET A 279 -11.62 -5.25 -6.13
N ASP A 280 -10.37 -5.07 -5.71
CA ASP A 280 -9.93 -5.32 -4.33
C ASP A 280 -10.75 -4.48 -3.34
N LEU A 281 -10.88 -3.17 -3.59
CA LEU A 281 -11.71 -2.29 -2.79
C LEU A 281 -13.19 -2.73 -2.77
N GLY A 282 -13.73 -3.18 -3.90
CA GLY A 282 -15.10 -3.72 -3.99
C GLY A 282 -15.31 -4.95 -3.11
N ILE A 283 -14.33 -5.88 -3.08
CA ILE A 283 -14.36 -7.04 -2.18
C ILE A 283 -14.29 -6.59 -0.72
N CYS A 284 -13.43 -5.62 -0.38
CA CYS A 284 -13.34 -5.02 0.94
C CYS A 284 -14.69 -4.45 1.39
N LEU A 285 -15.29 -3.57 0.59
CA LEU A 285 -16.58 -2.93 0.90
C LEU A 285 -17.69 -3.96 1.10
N ARG A 286 -17.74 -4.99 0.27
CA ARG A 286 -18.72 -6.07 0.42
C ARG A 286 -18.51 -6.88 1.70
N LYS A 287 -17.26 -7.30 1.98
CA LYS A 287 -16.95 -8.21 3.08
C LYS A 287 -16.95 -7.52 4.44
N LEU A 288 -16.41 -6.29 4.53
CA LEU A 288 -16.19 -5.60 5.80
C LEU A 288 -17.23 -4.53 6.10
N PHE A 289 -17.94 -4.02 5.07
CA PHE A 289 -18.98 -2.99 5.22
C PHE A 289 -20.39 -3.45 4.82
N GLY A 290 -20.54 -4.68 4.33
CA GLY A 290 -21.82 -5.27 3.97
C GLY A 290 -22.51 -4.61 2.76
N THR A 291 -21.75 -3.92 1.89
CA THR A 291 -22.33 -3.28 0.71
C THR A 291 -22.82 -4.32 -0.31
N GLN A 292 -23.89 -3.98 -1.05
CA GLN A 292 -24.47 -4.83 -2.09
C GLN A 292 -24.05 -4.39 -3.50
N ILE A 293 -22.79 -4.06 -3.69
CA ILE A 293 -22.27 -3.63 -5.00
C ILE A 293 -22.13 -4.86 -5.91
N ASP A 294 -22.75 -4.82 -7.09
CA ASP A 294 -22.48 -5.79 -8.16
C ASP A 294 -21.22 -5.37 -8.97
N TYR A 295 -20.06 -5.43 -8.29
CA TYR A 295 -18.81 -5.08 -8.96
C TYR A 295 -18.43 -6.06 -10.08
N ASP A 296 -18.97 -7.30 -10.09
CA ASP A 296 -18.76 -8.28 -11.17
C ASP A 296 -19.36 -7.80 -12.49
N ALA A 297 -20.58 -7.23 -12.45
CA ALA A 297 -21.22 -6.73 -13.65
C ALA A 297 -20.64 -5.38 -14.11
N GLU A 298 -20.33 -4.48 -13.17
CA GLU A 298 -20.05 -3.08 -13.46
C GLU A 298 -18.56 -2.75 -13.58
N VAL A 299 -17.68 -3.57 -12.99
CA VAL A 299 -16.22 -3.36 -13.02
C VAL A 299 -15.47 -4.55 -13.57
N ARG A 300 -15.68 -5.74 -13.00
CA ARG A 300 -14.89 -6.94 -13.35
C ARG A 300 -15.11 -7.38 -14.79
N LYS A 301 -16.34 -7.53 -15.25
CA LYS A 301 -16.62 -7.98 -16.63
C LYS A 301 -16.11 -6.99 -17.69
N PRO A 302 -16.36 -5.67 -17.57
CA PRO A 302 -15.79 -4.70 -18.50
C PRO A 302 -14.26 -4.71 -18.47
N LEU A 303 -13.64 -4.81 -17.27
CA LEU A 303 -12.20 -4.87 -17.13
C LEU A 303 -11.61 -6.11 -17.81
N LEU A 304 -12.12 -7.32 -17.48
CA LEU A 304 -11.62 -8.57 -18.07
C LEU A 304 -11.73 -8.55 -19.60
N ARG A 305 -12.84 -8.03 -20.16
CA ARG A 305 -12.98 -7.87 -21.61
C ARG A 305 -11.92 -6.93 -22.19
N SER A 306 -11.62 -5.83 -21.50
CA SER A 306 -10.59 -4.90 -21.98
C SER A 306 -9.19 -5.52 -21.92
N MET A 307 -8.92 -6.35 -20.91
CA MET A 307 -7.65 -7.06 -20.74
C MET A 307 -7.47 -8.18 -21.77
N GLU A 308 -8.53 -8.93 -22.09
CA GLU A 308 -8.54 -9.97 -23.14
C GLU A 308 -8.29 -9.39 -24.52
N VAL A 309 -8.90 -8.24 -24.85
CA VAL A 309 -8.70 -7.54 -26.13
C VAL A 309 -7.26 -7.03 -26.29
N ALA A 310 -6.60 -6.66 -25.22
CA ALA A 310 -5.21 -6.19 -25.25
C ALA A 310 -4.18 -7.32 -25.47
N HIS A 311 -4.57 -8.59 -25.31
CA HIS A 311 -3.69 -9.78 -25.47
C HIS A 311 -4.07 -10.67 -26.66
N GLY A 312 -5.12 -10.37 -27.41
CA GLY A 312 -5.53 -11.03 -28.65
C GLY A 312 -5.11 -10.23 -29.87
#